data_15ca231e469f95556585a63f080c9803
#
_entry.id   15ca231e469f95556585a63f080c9803
#
_cell.length_a   1.000
_cell.length_b   1.000
_cell.length_c   1.000
_cell.angle_alpha   90.00
_cell.angle_beta   90.00
_cell.angle_gamma   90.00
#
_symmetry.space_group_name_H-M   'P 1'
#
loop_
_entity.id
_entity.type
_entity.pdbx_description
1 polymer ?
#
loop_
_entity_poly.entity_id
_entity_poly.type
_entity_poly.pdbx_seq_one_letter_code
_entity_poly.pdbx_strand_id
1 'polypeptide(L)'
;MEKGRLEAFTDGVIAVIITIMVLELKPPHGATFAALLDHWPIFLSYVLSFIYVGIYWNNHHHLLHAVEHVNGKVMWANLFFLFWLSLFPFTTSWLNESWLGDAHPALEHLPAMPWVPTALYGFVLLMTALSWIPLSRSLISCNGGREGNLAQALGSEWGNWKALVSPIIYLAAIVLAYFVPIVSCGLYAVVAAIWFIPDRRIENKVIENKVSSS
;
A
#
# COMPACT_ATOMS: atom_id res chain seq x y z
N MET A 1 3.52 -24.44 -8.70
CA MET A 1 2.16 -24.03 -8.23
C MET A 1 1.50 -23.28 -9.36
N GLU A 2 0.21 -23.43 -9.54
CA GLU A 2 -0.51 -22.71 -10.57
C GLU A 2 -0.60 -21.20 -10.21
N LYS A 3 -0.37 -20.34 -11.17
CA LYS A 3 -0.45 -18.88 -11.04
C LYS A 3 -1.80 -18.43 -10.45
N GLY A 4 -2.91 -19.00 -10.94
CA GLY A 4 -4.26 -18.65 -10.48
C GLY A 4 -4.50 -18.89 -8.99
N ARG A 5 -3.82 -19.88 -8.39
CA ARG A 5 -3.92 -20.11 -6.94
C ARG A 5 -3.20 -19.01 -6.13
N LEU A 6 -2.07 -18.50 -6.63
CA LEU A 6 -1.37 -17.39 -5.98
C LEU A 6 -2.18 -16.10 -6.07
N GLU A 7 -2.77 -15.84 -7.23
CA GLU A 7 -3.64 -14.69 -7.48
C GLU A 7 -4.88 -14.75 -6.57
N ALA A 8 -5.61 -15.86 -6.56
CA ALA A 8 -6.78 -16.02 -5.69
C ALA A 8 -6.47 -15.91 -4.20
N PHE A 9 -5.31 -16.42 -3.75
CA PHE A 9 -4.86 -16.28 -2.36
C PHE A 9 -4.59 -14.82 -2.03
N THR A 10 -3.89 -14.09 -2.89
CA THR A 10 -3.57 -12.68 -2.69
C THR A 10 -4.83 -11.82 -2.66
N ASP A 11 -5.75 -12.02 -3.61
CA ASP A 11 -7.03 -11.31 -3.67
C ASP A 11 -7.86 -11.57 -2.40
N GLY A 12 -7.88 -12.83 -1.92
CA GLY A 12 -8.54 -13.19 -0.67
C GLY A 12 -7.95 -12.45 0.53
N VAL A 13 -6.63 -12.41 0.66
CA VAL A 13 -5.96 -11.68 1.75
C VAL A 13 -6.24 -10.19 1.67
N ILE A 14 -6.16 -9.57 0.50
CA ILE A 14 -6.43 -8.15 0.31
C ILE A 14 -7.90 -7.82 0.64
N ALA A 15 -8.85 -8.66 0.23
CA ALA A 15 -10.26 -8.50 0.58
C ALA A 15 -10.47 -8.52 2.11
N VAL A 16 -9.78 -9.42 2.82
CA VAL A 16 -9.82 -9.48 4.29
C VAL A 16 -9.20 -8.21 4.91
N ILE A 17 -8.08 -7.72 4.40
CA ILE A 17 -7.46 -6.47 4.87
C ILE A 17 -8.47 -5.31 4.78
N ILE A 18 -9.15 -5.15 3.64
CA ILE A 18 -10.14 -4.09 3.43
C ILE A 18 -11.31 -4.24 4.40
N THR A 19 -11.81 -5.46 4.62
CA THR A 19 -12.93 -5.69 5.53
C THR A 19 -12.56 -5.45 6.99
N ILE A 20 -11.36 -5.81 7.42
CA ILE A 20 -10.87 -5.49 8.77
C ILE A 20 -10.72 -3.97 8.92
N MET A 21 -10.21 -3.26 7.92
CA MET A 21 -10.08 -1.80 7.98
C MET A 21 -11.42 -1.10 8.22
N VAL A 22 -12.50 -1.56 7.60
CA VAL A 22 -13.83 -0.97 7.84
C VAL A 22 -14.41 -1.35 9.19
N LEU A 23 -14.10 -2.53 9.71
CA LEU A 23 -14.52 -2.95 11.06
C LEU A 23 -13.84 -2.14 12.18
N GLU A 24 -12.63 -1.63 11.92
CA GLU A 24 -11.90 -0.75 12.84
C GLU A 24 -12.46 0.70 12.87
N LEU A 25 -13.37 1.06 11.96
CA LEU A 25 -14.07 2.34 12.01
C LEU A 25 -15.08 2.35 13.14
N LYS A 26 -14.74 3.00 14.26
CA LYS A 26 -15.66 3.17 15.38
C LYS A 26 -16.76 4.18 15.02
N PRO A 27 -18.03 3.89 15.36
CA PRO A 27 -19.09 4.86 15.15
C PRO A 27 -18.89 6.09 16.06
N PRO A 28 -19.32 7.28 15.64
CA PRO A 28 -19.24 8.49 16.45
C PRO A 28 -20.09 8.36 17.71
N HIS A 29 -19.62 8.99 18.79
CA HIS A 29 -20.39 9.09 20.02
C HIS A 29 -21.50 10.13 19.86
N GLY A 30 -22.73 9.67 19.61
CA GLY A 30 -23.90 10.50 19.42
C GLY A 30 -24.59 10.35 18.07
N ALA A 31 -25.89 10.70 18.02
CA ALA A 31 -26.74 10.55 16.83
C ALA A 31 -26.96 11.88 16.09
N THR A 32 -25.97 12.76 16.07
CA THR A 32 -26.07 14.08 15.43
C THR A 32 -25.17 14.21 14.21
N PHE A 33 -25.54 15.07 13.28
CA PHE A 33 -24.68 15.37 12.12
C PHE A 33 -23.35 16.02 12.54
N ALA A 34 -23.34 16.78 13.64
CA ALA A 34 -22.10 17.34 14.18
C ALA A 34 -21.15 16.24 14.64
N ALA A 35 -21.63 15.21 15.36
CA ALA A 35 -20.79 14.07 15.76
C ALA A 35 -20.19 13.33 14.55
N LEU A 36 -20.91 13.24 13.43
CA LEU A 36 -20.38 12.68 12.19
C LEU A 36 -19.29 13.58 11.58
N LEU A 37 -19.48 14.89 11.60
CA LEU A 37 -18.48 15.84 11.10
C LEU A 37 -17.20 15.83 11.94
N ASP A 38 -17.28 15.65 13.25
CA ASP A 38 -16.12 15.57 14.14
C ASP A 38 -15.26 14.32 13.84
N HIS A 39 -15.85 13.30 13.20
CA HIS A 39 -15.17 12.06 12.81
C HIS A 39 -14.54 12.11 11.41
N TRP A 40 -14.58 13.26 10.71
CA TRP A 40 -14.02 13.37 9.36
C TRP A 40 -12.55 12.96 9.22
N PRO A 41 -11.63 13.18 10.23
CA PRO A 41 -10.24 12.74 10.09
C PRO A 41 -10.10 11.22 10.00
N ILE A 42 -10.96 10.46 10.74
CA ILE A 42 -10.99 8.99 10.68
C ILE A 42 -11.36 8.52 9.28
N PHE A 43 -12.40 9.14 8.69
CA PHE A 43 -12.80 8.81 7.32
C PHE A 43 -11.69 9.11 6.31
N LEU A 44 -10.96 10.22 6.48
CA LEU A 44 -9.86 10.55 5.58
C LEU A 44 -8.71 9.55 5.67
N SER A 45 -8.30 9.16 6.88
CA SER A 45 -7.23 8.17 7.04
C SER A 45 -7.64 6.80 6.52
N TYR A 46 -8.89 6.40 6.74
CA TYR A 46 -9.46 5.19 6.14
C TYR A 46 -9.44 5.26 4.61
N VAL A 47 -9.95 6.35 4.02
CA VAL A 47 -9.96 6.53 2.57
C VAL A 47 -8.54 6.49 1.99
N LEU A 48 -7.58 7.14 2.66
CA LEU A 48 -6.18 7.11 2.25
C LEU A 48 -5.63 5.69 2.26
N SER A 49 -5.85 4.95 3.35
CA SER A 49 -5.40 3.56 3.48
C SER A 49 -6.09 2.63 2.47
N PHE A 50 -7.39 2.83 2.23
CA PHE A 50 -8.14 2.09 1.22
C PHE A 50 -7.57 2.34 -0.19
N ILE A 51 -7.26 3.59 -0.52
CA ILE A 51 -6.62 3.95 -1.79
C ILE A 51 -5.27 3.24 -1.94
N TYR A 52 -4.43 3.22 -0.90
CA TYR A 52 -3.16 2.50 -0.93
C TYR A 52 -3.34 1.01 -1.19
N VAL A 53 -4.22 0.36 -0.45
CA VAL A 53 -4.51 -1.07 -0.64
C VAL A 53 -5.04 -1.33 -2.05
N GLY A 54 -5.93 -0.48 -2.56
CA GLY A 54 -6.45 -0.54 -3.92
C GLY A 54 -5.37 -0.36 -4.99
N ILE A 55 -4.43 0.58 -4.81
CA ILE A 55 -3.29 0.77 -5.71
C ILE A 55 -2.41 -0.49 -5.74
N TYR A 56 -2.08 -1.07 -4.58
CA TYR A 56 -1.28 -2.28 -4.52
C TYR A 56 -1.99 -3.48 -5.13
N TRP A 57 -3.30 -3.64 -4.87
CA TRP A 57 -4.11 -4.68 -5.50
C TRP A 57 -4.11 -4.56 -7.02
N ASN A 58 -4.38 -3.37 -7.55
CA ASN A 58 -4.41 -3.13 -9.00
C ASN A 58 -3.05 -3.41 -9.66
N ASN A 59 -1.95 -2.92 -9.06
CA ASN A 59 -0.61 -3.17 -9.56
C ASN A 59 -0.24 -4.65 -9.50
N HIS A 60 -0.63 -5.35 -8.43
CA HIS A 60 -0.40 -6.78 -8.26
C HIS A 60 -1.16 -7.60 -9.30
N HIS A 61 -2.43 -7.28 -9.55
CA HIS A 61 -3.24 -7.91 -10.58
C HIS A 61 -2.58 -7.77 -11.96
N HIS A 62 -2.20 -6.55 -12.36
CA HIS A 62 -1.52 -6.33 -13.63
C HIS A 62 -0.18 -7.06 -13.74
N LEU A 63 0.61 -7.08 -12.65
CA LEU A 63 1.89 -7.76 -12.61
C LEU A 63 1.73 -9.27 -12.79
N LEU A 64 0.79 -9.90 -12.09
CA LEU A 64 0.51 -11.33 -12.25
C LEU A 64 -0.13 -11.64 -13.61
N HIS A 65 -0.96 -10.76 -14.15
CA HIS A 65 -1.56 -10.98 -15.47
C HIS A 65 -0.51 -11.05 -16.58
N ALA A 66 0.60 -10.35 -16.42
CA ALA A 66 1.71 -10.29 -17.40
C ALA A 66 2.67 -11.48 -17.33
N VAL A 67 2.51 -12.44 -16.40
CA VAL A 67 3.41 -13.60 -16.22
C VAL A 67 2.70 -14.93 -16.47
N GLU A 68 3.48 -15.94 -16.86
CA GLU A 68 3.00 -17.30 -17.08
C GLU A 68 3.37 -18.25 -15.94
N HIS A 69 4.55 -18.04 -15.35
CA HIS A 69 5.12 -18.97 -14.37
C HIS A 69 5.34 -18.32 -13.01
N VAL A 70 5.09 -19.11 -11.96
CA VAL A 70 5.39 -18.76 -10.57
C VAL A 70 6.14 -19.91 -9.89
N ASN A 71 7.12 -19.56 -9.05
CA ASN A 71 7.95 -20.53 -8.32
C ASN A 71 7.94 -20.24 -6.80
N GLY A 72 8.66 -21.04 -6.02
CA GLY A 72 8.72 -20.88 -4.58
C GLY A 72 9.30 -19.52 -4.12
N LYS A 73 10.23 -18.92 -4.89
CA LYS A 73 10.77 -17.58 -4.57
C LYS A 73 9.70 -16.50 -4.71
N VAL A 74 8.90 -16.59 -5.77
CA VAL A 74 7.76 -15.69 -5.98
C VAL A 74 6.75 -15.81 -4.84
N MET A 75 6.45 -17.04 -4.39
CA MET A 75 5.52 -17.26 -3.28
C MET A 75 6.00 -16.58 -1.99
N TRP A 76 7.27 -16.76 -1.61
CA TRP A 76 7.81 -16.14 -0.42
C TRP A 76 7.89 -14.61 -0.52
N ALA A 77 8.25 -14.08 -1.69
CA ALA A 77 8.25 -12.65 -1.94
C ALA A 77 6.83 -12.06 -1.87
N ASN A 78 5.83 -12.79 -2.38
CA ASN A 78 4.42 -12.40 -2.27
C ASN A 78 3.93 -12.43 -0.81
N LEU A 79 4.28 -13.45 -0.04
CA LEU A 79 3.95 -13.50 1.40
C LEU A 79 4.61 -12.36 2.17
N PHE A 80 5.86 -12.01 1.85
CA PHE A 80 6.54 -10.86 2.44
C PHE A 80 5.84 -9.54 2.12
N PHE A 81 5.39 -9.36 0.89
CA PHE A 81 4.57 -8.22 0.50
C PHE A 81 3.24 -8.18 1.27
N LEU A 82 2.51 -9.30 1.32
CA LEU A 82 1.24 -9.40 2.02
C LEU A 82 1.37 -9.20 3.53
N PHE A 83 2.48 -9.62 4.13
CA PHE A 83 2.77 -9.36 5.54
C PHE A 83 2.75 -7.86 5.85
N TRP A 84 3.48 -7.05 5.08
CA TRP A 84 3.48 -5.61 5.30
C TRP A 84 2.14 -4.96 4.98
N LEU A 85 1.48 -5.42 3.94
CA LEU A 85 0.16 -4.93 3.57
C LEU A 85 -0.89 -5.25 4.65
N SER A 86 -0.80 -6.40 5.31
CA SER A 86 -1.73 -6.81 6.37
C SER A 86 -1.66 -5.96 7.64
N LEU A 87 -0.62 -5.14 7.80
CA LEU A 87 -0.49 -4.20 8.93
C LEU A 87 -1.25 -2.89 8.73
N PHE A 88 -1.82 -2.64 7.55
CA PHE A 88 -2.58 -1.41 7.28
C PHE A 88 -3.76 -1.20 8.24
N PRO A 89 -4.62 -2.20 8.53
CA PRO A 89 -5.72 -2.01 9.47
C PRO A 89 -5.23 -1.54 10.84
N PHE A 90 -4.22 -2.20 11.39
CA PHE A 90 -3.65 -1.87 12.69
C PHE A 90 -3.08 -0.44 12.72
N THR A 91 -2.24 -0.10 11.75
CA THR A 91 -1.58 1.22 11.74
C THR A 91 -2.56 2.35 11.47
N THR A 92 -3.60 2.11 10.66
CA THR A 92 -4.67 3.08 10.40
C THR A 92 -5.51 3.30 11.65
N SER A 93 -5.90 2.23 12.35
CA SER A 93 -6.67 2.31 13.59
C SER A 93 -5.90 3.06 14.68
N TRP A 94 -4.62 2.73 14.88
CA TRP A 94 -3.80 3.41 15.89
C TRP A 94 -3.54 4.90 15.54
N LEU A 95 -3.34 5.21 14.26
CA LEU A 95 -3.25 6.59 13.80
C LEU A 95 -4.52 7.37 14.16
N ASN A 96 -5.69 6.79 13.91
CA ASN A 96 -6.98 7.39 14.21
C ASN A 96 -7.16 7.66 15.71
N GLU A 97 -6.89 6.66 16.55
CA GLU A 97 -7.01 6.79 18.00
C GLU A 97 -6.10 7.90 18.55
N SER A 98 -4.90 8.05 18.00
CA SER A 98 -3.93 9.06 18.45
C SER A 98 -4.35 10.49 18.13
N TRP A 99 -5.16 10.70 17.09
CA TRP A 99 -5.64 12.03 16.68
C TRP A 99 -6.96 12.41 17.36
N LEU A 100 -7.77 11.45 17.77
CA LEU A 100 -9.04 11.71 18.44
C LEU A 100 -8.89 12.01 19.94
N GLY A 101 -7.73 11.75 20.51
CA GLY A 101 -7.52 11.95 21.94
C GLY A 101 -8.27 10.99 22.83
N ASP A 102 -8.80 9.89 22.29
CA ASP A 102 -9.38 8.78 23.06
C ASP A 102 -8.24 7.99 23.76
N ALA A 103 -7.48 8.72 24.60
CA ALA A 103 -6.47 8.12 25.44
C ALA A 103 -7.15 7.10 26.36
N HIS A 104 -6.70 5.87 26.34
CA HIS A 104 -7.12 4.85 27.27
C HIS A 104 -6.99 5.42 28.68
N PRO A 105 -8.01 5.37 29.57
CA PRO A 105 -7.97 6.00 30.90
C PRO A 105 -6.73 5.67 31.73
N ALA A 106 -6.12 4.50 31.48
CA ALA A 106 -4.87 4.07 32.12
C ALA A 106 -3.63 4.83 31.62
N LEU A 107 -3.71 5.56 30.50
CA LEU A 107 -2.61 6.26 29.86
C LEU A 107 -2.80 7.79 29.86
N GLU A 108 -3.83 8.28 30.53
CA GLU A 108 -4.21 9.71 30.59
C GLU A 108 -3.08 10.61 31.16
N HIS A 109 -2.11 10.01 31.86
CA HIS A 109 -0.94 10.75 32.42
C HIS A 109 0.24 10.85 31.45
N LEU A 110 0.21 10.15 30.31
CA LEU A 110 1.26 10.23 29.33
C LEU A 110 0.95 11.31 28.29
N PRO A 111 1.94 12.12 27.88
CA PRO A 111 1.71 13.10 26.84
C PRO A 111 1.29 12.39 25.56
N ALA A 112 0.25 12.90 24.91
CA ALA A 112 -0.16 12.42 23.59
C ALA A 112 1.02 12.54 22.61
N MET A 113 1.44 11.43 22.04
CA MET A 113 2.57 11.37 21.10
C MET A 113 2.09 10.93 19.70
N PRO A 114 1.31 11.75 18.99
CA PRO A 114 0.75 11.36 17.69
C PRO A 114 1.83 11.09 16.63
N TRP A 115 3.07 11.47 16.90
CA TRP A 115 4.19 11.21 16.01
C TRP A 115 4.54 9.71 15.91
N VAL A 116 4.36 8.93 16.98
CA VAL A 116 4.70 7.49 16.98
C VAL A 116 3.80 6.71 16.01
N PRO A 117 2.45 6.75 16.12
CA PRO A 117 1.59 6.07 15.16
C PRO A 117 1.71 6.65 13.75
N THR A 118 1.95 7.96 13.59
CA THR A 118 2.20 8.58 12.28
C THR A 118 3.49 8.04 11.65
N ALA A 119 4.57 7.93 12.42
CA ALA A 119 5.84 7.37 11.94
C ALA A 119 5.71 5.87 11.62
N LEU A 120 5.00 5.10 12.46
CA LEU A 120 4.77 3.68 12.20
C LEU A 120 3.93 3.45 10.95
N TYR A 121 2.88 4.25 10.75
CA TYR A 121 2.11 4.21 9.51
C TYR A 121 3.00 4.43 8.29
N GLY A 122 3.84 5.47 8.31
CA GLY A 122 4.82 5.73 7.25
C GLY A 122 5.84 4.62 7.07
N PHE A 123 6.29 3.98 8.17
CA PHE A 123 7.20 2.85 8.10
C PHE A 123 6.55 1.64 7.41
N VAL A 124 5.29 1.33 7.70
CA VAL A 124 4.55 0.26 7.03
C VAL A 124 4.35 0.57 5.54
N LEU A 125 4.03 1.83 5.19
CA LEU A 125 3.98 2.27 3.79
C LEU A 125 5.31 2.05 3.07
N LEU A 126 6.42 2.45 3.69
CA LEU A 126 7.77 2.27 3.17
C LEU A 126 8.10 0.79 2.96
N MET A 127 7.85 -0.03 3.98
CA MET A 127 8.17 -1.47 3.92
C MET A 127 7.31 -2.21 2.89
N THR A 128 6.05 -1.81 2.74
CA THR A 128 5.17 -2.34 1.67
C THR A 128 5.72 -1.97 0.29
N ALA A 129 6.15 -0.72 0.10
CA ALA A 129 6.77 -0.29 -1.16
C ALA A 129 8.10 -1.03 -1.43
N LEU A 130 8.94 -1.22 -0.41
CA LEU A 130 10.19 -1.95 -0.54
C LEU A 130 9.99 -3.46 -0.80
N SER A 131 8.94 -4.05 -0.23
CA SER A 131 8.61 -5.47 -0.44
C SER A 131 8.16 -5.77 -1.88
N TRP A 132 7.76 -4.76 -2.63
CA TRP A 132 7.45 -4.87 -4.05
C TRP A 132 8.68 -5.23 -4.89
N ILE A 133 9.88 -4.79 -4.46
CA ILE A 133 11.14 -5.03 -5.20
C ILE A 133 11.48 -6.53 -5.30
N PRO A 134 11.54 -7.32 -4.19
CA PRO A 134 11.79 -8.75 -4.31
C PRO A 134 10.66 -9.50 -5.04
N LEU A 135 9.41 -9.03 -4.96
CA LEU A 135 8.30 -9.63 -5.69
C LEU A 135 8.48 -9.46 -7.20
N SER A 136 8.65 -8.23 -7.69
CA SER A 136 8.84 -7.95 -9.11
C SER A 136 10.10 -8.62 -9.66
N ARG A 137 11.22 -8.58 -8.94
CA ARG A 137 12.47 -9.25 -9.35
C ARG A 137 12.34 -10.77 -9.44
N SER A 138 11.64 -11.41 -8.51
CA SER A 138 11.43 -12.85 -8.56
C SER A 138 10.51 -13.26 -9.70
N LEU A 139 9.48 -12.46 -10.01
CA LEU A 139 8.61 -12.66 -11.18
C LEU A 139 9.39 -12.49 -12.50
N ILE A 140 10.18 -11.43 -12.64
CA ILE A 140 11.04 -11.22 -13.80
C ILE A 140 12.00 -12.42 -13.99
N SER A 141 12.65 -12.84 -12.90
CA SER A 141 13.63 -13.95 -12.95
C SER A 141 13.04 -15.27 -13.42
N CYS A 142 11.77 -15.56 -13.09
CA CYS A 142 11.15 -16.84 -13.50
C CYS A 142 10.38 -16.75 -14.84
N ASN A 143 10.29 -15.56 -15.46
CA ASN A 143 9.61 -15.33 -16.75
C ASN A 143 10.55 -14.72 -17.81
N GLY A 144 11.70 -15.38 -18.04
CA GLY A 144 12.67 -15.00 -19.08
C GLY A 144 13.75 -13.99 -18.63
N GLY A 145 13.79 -13.62 -17.35
CA GLY A 145 14.83 -12.72 -16.84
C GLY A 145 14.75 -11.32 -17.45
N ARG A 146 15.91 -10.67 -17.64
CA ARG A 146 15.98 -9.30 -18.16
C ARG A 146 15.57 -9.17 -19.64
N GLU A 147 15.64 -10.24 -20.40
CA GLU A 147 15.27 -10.29 -21.82
C GLU A 147 13.80 -10.70 -22.03
N GLY A 148 13.12 -11.15 -20.96
CA GLY A 148 11.72 -11.56 -21.01
C GLY A 148 10.76 -10.39 -21.22
N ASN A 149 9.58 -10.71 -21.76
CA ASN A 149 8.51 -9.74 -22.05
C ASN A 149 8.11 -8.92 -20.84
N LEU A 150 8.12 -9.53 -19.64
CA LEU A 150 7.80 -8.83 -18.39
C LEU A 150 8.82 -7.74 -18.07
N ALA A 151 10.13 -8.03 -18.21
CA ALA A 151 11.17 -7.04 -17.97
C ALA A 151 11.11 -5.88 -18.96
N GLN A 152 10.80 -6.18 -20.22
CA GLN A 152 10.60 -5.18 -21.26
C GLN A 152 9.34 -4.32 -21.02
N ALA A 153 8.25 -4.93 -20.51
CA ALA A 153 7.00 -4.24 -20.20
C ALA A 153 7.13 -3.31 -18.98
N LEU A 154 7.81 -3.78 -17.92
CA LEU A 154 8.07 -2.97 -16.72
C LEU A 154 9.08 -1.83 -16.99
N GLY A 155 9.88 -1.95 -18.06
CA GLY A 155 11.03 -1.07 -18.29
C GLY A 155 12.13 -1.28 -17.26
N SER A 156 13.14 -0.41 -17.20
CA SER A 156 14.05 -0.44 -16.06
C SER A 156 13.25 0.01 -14.83
N GLU A 157 13.24 -0.79 -13.75
CA GLU A 157 12.64 -0.38 -12.46
C GLU A 157 13.15 1.01 -12.02
N TRP A 158 14.39 1.33 -12.40
CA TRP A 158 15.04 2.62 -12.20
C TRP A 158 14.54 3.73 -13.13
N GLY A 159 13.85 3.40 -14.24
CA GLY A 159 13.22 4.37 -15.14
C GLY A 159 11.87 4.88 -14.62
N ASN A 160 11.27 4.22 -13.61
CA ASN A 160 10.06 4.70 -12.97
C ASN A 160 10.44 5.63 -11.81
N TRP A 161 10.51 6.95 -12.09
CA TRP A 161 10.82 7.96 -11.08
C TRP A 161 9.93 7.87 -9.82
N LYS A 162 8.68 7.39 -9.97
CA LYS A 162 7.75 7.18 -8.84
C LYS A 162 8.30 6.18 -7.83
N ALA A 163 8.89 5.07 -8.32
CA ALA A 163 9.47 4.03 -7.48
C ALA A 163 10.72 4.50 -6.72
N LEU A 164 11.46 5.46 -7.26
CA LEU A 164 12.64 6.06 -6.60
C LEU A 164 12.25 7.16 -5.60
N VAL A 165 11.30 8.01 -5.99
CA VAL A 165 10.91 9.19 -5.20
C VAL A 165 10.05 8.79 -3.99
N SER A 166 9.17 7.80 -4.13
CA SER A 166 8.26 7.42 -3.04
C SER A 166 8.97 6.97 -1.76
N PRO A 167 9.99 6.10 -1.76
CA PRO A 167 10.74 5.75 -0.55
C PRO A 167 11.42 6.95 0.12
N ILE A 168 11.91 7.90 -0.69
CA ILE A 168 12.56 9.13 -0.18
C ILE A 168 11.51 10.00 0.55
N ILE A 169 10.33 10.16 -0.06
CA ILE A 169 9.23 10.90 0.57
C ILE A 169 8.79 10.20 1.86
N TYR A 170 8.66 8.86 1.87
CA TYR A 170 8.30 8.13 3.09
C TYR A 170 9.34 8.30 4.19
N LEU A 171 10.64 8.19 3.88
CA LEU A 171 11.70 8.41 4.87
C LEU A 171 11.67 9.84 5.42
N ALA A 172 11.52 10.84 4.55
CA ALA A 172 11.39 12.24 4.97
C ALA A 172 10.14 12.43 5.86
N ALA A 173 9.00 11.84 5.48
CA ALA A 173 7.77 11.94 6.25
C ALA A 173 7.86 11.25 7.61
N ILE A 174 8.55 10.10 7.71
CA ILE A 174 8.81 9.41 8.99
C ILE A 174 9.62 10.30 9.93
N VAL A 175 10.66 10.95 9.43
CA VAL A 175 11.48 11.89 10.22
C VAL A 175 10.67 13.13 10.62
N LEU A 176 9.90 13.69 9.68
CA LEU A 176 9.05 14.85 9.92
C LEU A 176 7.90 14.55 10.89
N ALA A 177 7.48 13.30 11.02
CA ALA A 177 6.43 12.90 11.94
C ALA A 177 6.77 13.30 13.39
N TYR A 178 8.05 13.28 13.77
CA TYR A 178 8.50 13.70 15.09
C TYR A 178 8.26 15.20 15.35
N PHE A 179 8.37 16.04 14.34
CA PHE A 179 8.25 17.50 14.47
C PHE A 179 6.86 18.01 14.13
N VAL A 180 6.29 17.55 13.01
CA VAL A 180 5.02 18.03 12.46
C VAL A 180 4.23 16.88 11.84
N PRO A 181 3.54 16.04 12.67
CA PRO A 181 2.84 14.83 12.19
C PRO A 181 1.84 15.10 11.06
N ILE A 182 1.14 16.23 11.09
CA ILE A 182 0.16 16.60 10.05
C ILE A 182 0.78 16.75 8.66
N VAL A 183 2.03 17.28 8.59
CA VAL A 183 2.76 17.39 7.32
C VAL A 183 3.12 16.01 6.79
N SER A 184 3.48 15.09 7.67
CA SER A 184 3.76 13.69 7.29
C SER A 184 2.54 13.01 6.69
N CYS A 185 1.36 13.18 7.29
CA CYS A 185 0.10 12.68 6.71
C CYS A 185 -0.15 13.28 5.31
N GLY A 186 0.12 14.58 5.13
CA GLY A 186 0.05 15.23 3.81
C GLY A 186 1.01 14.62 2.80
N LEU A 187 2.24 14.29 3.20
CA LEU A 187 3.22 13.64 2.31
C LEU A 187 2.79 12.21 1.93
N TYR A 188 2.19 11.47 2.85
CA TYR A 188 1.60 10.15 2.51
C TYR A 188 0.48 10.31 1.49
N ALA A 189 -0.40 11.29 1.64
CA ALA A 189 -1.46 11.56 0.67
C ALA A 189 -0.89 11.96 -0.71
N VAL A 190 0.20 12.72 -0.76
CA VAL A 190 0.90 13.07 -2.01
C VAL A 190 1.42 11.82 -2.72
N VAL A 191 2.05 10.88 -2.00
CA VAL A 191 2.52 9.63 -2.61
C VAL A 191 1.34 8.80 -3.12
N ALA A 192 0.24 8.71 -2.37
CA ALA A 192 -0.97 8.03 -2.85
C ALA A 192 -1.49 8.65 -4.15
N ALA A 193 -1.54 9.99 -4.24
CA ALA A 193 -1.96 10.71 -5.45
C ALA A 193 -1.02 10.45 -6.65
N ILE A 194 0.29 10.38 -6.43
CA ILE A 194 1.28 10.04 -7.48
C ILE A 194 1.00 8.64 -8.05
N TRP A 195 0.65 7.68 -7.22
CA TRP A 195 0.41 6.30 -7.63
C TRP A 195 -1.03 6.03 -8.08
N PHE A 196 -1.97 6.89 -7.71
CA PHE A 196 -3.37 6.79 -8.15
C PHE A 196 -3.51 6.96 -9.67
N ILE A 197 -2.59 7.71 -10.30
CA ILE A 197 -2.53 7.83 -11.76
C ILE A 197 -1.83 6.57 -12.31
N PRO A 198 -2.55 5.65 -12.97
CA PRO A 198 -1.98 4.41 -13.47
C PRO A 198 -0.85 4.67 -14.47
N ASP A 199 0.20 3.87 -14.40
CA ASP A 199 1.24 3.87 -15.43
C ASP A 199 0.76 2.99 -16.61
N ARG A 200 0.15 3.60 -17.62
CA ARG A 200 -0.43 2.91 -18.78
C ARG A 200 0.60 2.22 -19.68
N ARG A 201 1.88 2.23 -19.31
CA ARG A 201 2.95 1.63 -20.12
C ARG A 201 2.84 0.12 -20.24
N ILE A 202 2.39 -0.56 -19.18
CA ILE A 202 2.21 -2.02 -19.16
C ILE A 202 1.06 -2.40 -20.07
N GLU A 203 -0.06 -1.69 -19.96
CA GLU A 203 -1.28 -1.97 -20.72
C GLU A 203 -1.07 -1.78 -22.22
N ASN A 204 -0.41 -0.68 -22.61
CA ASN A 204 -0.13 -0.39 -24.02
C ASN A 204 0.81 -1.42 -24.65
N LYS A 205 1.86 -1.88 -23.95
CA LYS A 205 2.79 -2.89 -24.49
C LYS A 205 2.18 -4.28 -24.58
N VAL A 206 1.29 -4.67 -23.66
CA VAL A 206 0.56 -5.94 -23.75
C VAL A 206 -0.38 -5.94 -24.96
N ILE A 207 -1.01 -4.80 -25.26
CA ILE A 207 -1.88 -4.63 -26.43
C ILE A 207 -1.04 -4.69 -27.74
N GLU A 208 0.09 -3.97 -27.80
CA GLU A 208 1.00 -3.99 -28.97
C GLU A 208 1.53 -5.41 -29.27
N ASN A 209 1.92 -6.16 -28.24
CA ASN A 209 2.40 -7.54 -28.43
C ASN A 209 1.31 -8.51 -28.89
N LYS A 210 0.05 -8.32 -28.47
CA LYS A 210 -1.08 -9.12 -28.96
C LYS A 210 -1.43 -8.80 -30.41
N VAL A 211 -1.32 -7.56 -30.83
CA VAL A 211 -1.58 -7.13 -32.24
C VAL A 211 -0.46 -7.59 -33.17
N SER A 212 0.79 -7.63 -32.71
CA SER A 212 1.93 -8.09 -33.53
C SER A 212 2.02 -9.62 -33.66
N SER A 213 1.29 -10.38 -32.87
CA SER A 213 1.27 -11.85 -32.88
C SER A 213 -0.01 -12.45 -33.57
N SER A 214 -0.93 -11.59 -34.02
CA SER A 214 -2.09 -11.92 -34.84
C SER A 214 -1.87 -11.61 -36.32
#